data_a3183b14b33a6190e0bc46a5241c9743
#
_entry.id   a3183b14b33a6190e0bc46a5241c9743
#
_cell.length_a   1.000
_cell.length_b   1.000
_cell.length_c   1.000
_cell.angle_alpha   90.00
_cell.angle_beta   90.00
_cell.angle_gamma   90.00
#
_symmetry.space_group_name_H-M   'P 1'
#
loop_
_entity.id
_entity.type
_entity.pdbx_description
1 polymer ?
#
loop_
_entity_poly.entity_id
_entity_poly.type
_entity_poly.pdbx_seq_one_letter_code
_entity_poly.pdbx_strand_id
1 'polypeptide(L)'
;MHFLMEMALVLSMFVSLVAAAWGCLNIWKGQTDSIKWLERGQLLVISLVIFSSIILLCALITRDFSFKYVADYTSLELSNFYAVTAFWAGRPGSLLFWLLVITVGGTIFLGTKKYSDLPEETKVAYWMLYFAIQAFFLFILTNASPPFTQLANIPADGTGLNPLLQNPGMAFHPPLLFFGYGLFTVPACLSIAMAITKGEDSWMKLTRGWVLPAWSFLSAGIVLGAWWAYMELGWGGYWAWDPVENASIIPWFVATAYLHTSILGQRYGVFKRINIVLVNLTFLMCVVGTYIVRSGIIASVHAFGGGGVGGLLLAFILFYLFLTLSASFFANVKKSRLEANAFSRQGLLVVTVWVFIALGTVIFLGTMWPVISLGWETNPVGVTAGFYNTVTMPLFTLIGLLLLICPWFSWNEGIQDKNGLAVSVFTALCLSGAAWFGGIRMILPLIAFGSGAGIIASTIMLALRNKTLSSKRFWIAHGTHLGVALMIIGVAISGPYATTQQVAISEGQTFSFSGYEFTYKELTASKRHGIASKMANIVVSKNGQEVGILKPEQLTFPGNDHPHSEVSTIFSFGRELYATIHDIKNGRLEPLTVSVHPLVNWIWVGGTLVTLFPFVVFFPARKKKSHSPDAQ
;
A
#
# COMPACT_ATOMS: atom_id res chain seq x y z
N MET A 1 -21.13 22.75 -18.90
CA MET A 1 -20.60 21.44 -18.44
C MET A 1 -20.51 21.35 -16.94
N HIS A 2 -19.90 22.31 -16.23
CA HIS A 2 -19.73 22.32 -14.75
C HIS A 2 -20.98 21.91 -13.98
N PHE A 3 -22.10 22.63 -14.24
CA PHE A 3 -23.39 22.36 -13.60
C PHE A 3 -23.87 20.90 -13.75
N LEU A 4 -23.69 20.30 -14.93
CA LEU A 4 -24.14 18.91 -15.18
C LEU A 4 -23.33 17.90 -14.33
N MET A 5 -22.01 18.14 -14.11
CA MET A 5 -21.18 17.25 -13.30
C MET A 5 -21.49 17.40 -11.83
N GLU A 6 -21.64 18.62 -11.34
CA GLU A 6 -22.09 18.86 -9.98
C GLU A 6 -23.44 18.18 -9.72
N MET A 7 -24.40 18.34 -10.64
CA MET A 7 -25.71 17.69 -10.54
C MET A 7 -25.60 16.16 -10.59
N ALA A 8 -24.67 15.58 -11.38
CA ALA A 8 -24.45 14.15 -11.41
C ALA A 8 -23.95 13.61 -10.05
N LEU A 9 -23.01 14.32 -9.39
CA LEU A 9 -22.55 13.95 -8.04
C LEU A 9 -23.64 14.18 -6.99
N VAL A 10 -24.40 15.28 -7.05
CA VAL A 10 -25.53 15.57 -6.16
C VAL A 10 -26.62 14.50 -6.31
N LEU A 11 -26.97 14.12 -7.55
CA LEU A 11 -27.92 13.04 -7.81
C LEU A 11 -27.42 11.70 -7.27
N SER A 12 -26.13 11.39 -7.46
CA SER A 12 -25.51 10.19 -6.90
C SER A 12 -25.57 10.18 -5.37
N MET A 13 -25.35 11.34 -4.74
CA MET A 13 -25.47 11.51 -3.29
C MET A 13 -26.89 11.27 -2.82
N PHE A 14 -27.87 11.89 -3.48
CA PHE A 14 -29.29 11.72 -3.15
C PHE A 14 -29.74 10.27 -3.29
N VAL A 15 -29.40 9.61 -4.40
CA VAL A 15 -29.70 8.18 -4.62
C VAL A 15 -29.06 7.34 -3.51
N SER A 16 -27.79 7.61 -3.15
CA SER A 16 -27.11 6.87 -2.10
C SER A 16 -27.73 7.07 -0.71
N LEU A 17 -28.11 8.30 -0.36
CA LEU A 17 -28.80 8.60 0.90
C LEU A 17 -30.17 7.92 0.99
N VAL A 18 -30.97 8.03 -0.07
CA VAL A 18 -32.31 7.39 -0.15
C VAL A 18 -32.17 5.86 -0.08
N ALA A 19 -31.21 5.27 -0.82
CA ALA A 19 -30.98 3.84 -0.81
C ALA A 19 -30.52 3.34 0.57
N ALA A 20 -29.61 4.06 1.24
CA ALA A 20 -29.18 3.74 2.59
C ALA A 20 -30.35 3.80 3.60
N ALA A 21 -31.11 4.89 3.58
CA ALA A 21 -32.30 5.06 4.44
C ALA A 21 -33.37 3.98 4.17
N TRP A 22 -33.65 3.70 2.91
CA TRP A 22 -34.59 2.67 2.49
C TRP A 22 -34.14 1.27 2.94
N GLY A 23 -32.85 0.95 2.78
CA GLY A 23 -32.26 -0.29 3.28
C GLY A 23 -32.40 -0.42 4.78
N CYS A 24 -32.16 0.67 5.53
CA CYS A 24 -32.34 0.71 6.99
C CYS A 24 -33.78 0.42 7.41
N LEU A 25 -34.76 1.07 6.76
CA LEU A 25 -36.19 0.86 7.01
C LEU A 25 -36.62 -0.59 6.70
N ASN A 26 -36.09 -1.17 5.63
CA ASN A 26 -36.42 -2.57 5.26
C ASN A 26 -35.85 -3.57 6.28
N ILE A 27 -34.60 -3.38 6.71
CA ILE A 27 -34.01 -4.22 7.79
C ILE A 27 -34.84 -4.11 9.07
N TRP A 28 -35.23 -2.89 9.46
CA TRP A 28 -36.06 -2.67 10.63
C TRP A 28 -37.44 -3.36 10.55
N LYS A 29 -38.06 -3.35 9.36
CA LYS A 29 -39.36 -4.00 9.10
C LYS A 29 -39.24 -5.48 8.77
N GLY A 30 -38.06 -6.07 8.63
CA GLY A 30 -37.85 -7.44 8.16
C GLY A 30 -38.30 -7.68 6.72
N GLN A 31 -38.24 -6.66 5.86
CA GLN A 31 -38.65 -6.71 4.45
C GLN A 31 -37.42 -6.78 3.52
N THR A 32 -37.58 -7.49 2.41
CA THR A 32 -36.51 -7.65 1.39
C THR A 32 -36.88 -7.19 -0.02
N ASP A 33 -38.12 -6.75 -0.22
CA ASP A 33 -38.68 -6.39 -1.55
C ASP A 33 -37.91 -5.28 -2.25
N SER A 34 -37.09 -4.53 -1.52
CA SER A 34 -36.30 -3.41 -2.01
C SER A 34 -35.04 -3.81 -2.79
N ILE A 35 -34.60 -5.07 -2.75
CA ILE A 35 -33.28 -5.47 -3.24
C ILE A 35 -33.03 -5.06 -4.69
N LYS A 36 -33.99 -5.25 -5.58
CA LYS A 36 -33.86 -4.87 -7.00
C LYS A 36 -33.69 -3.36 -7.21
N TRP A 37 -34.29 -2.54 -6.34
CA TRP A 37 -34.15 -1.09 -6.39
C TRP A 37 -32.76 -0.67 -5.89
N LEU A 38 -32.24 -1.30 -4.84
CA LEU A 38 -30.88 -1.06 -4.35
C LEU A 38 -29.83 -1.46 -5.40
N GLU A 39 -29.98 -2.61 -6.06
CA GLU A 39 -29.10 -3.05 -7.14
C GLU A 39 -29.12 -2.09 -8.34
N ARG A 40 -30.30 -1.63 -8.76
CA ARG A 40 -30.45 -0.61 -9.82
C ARG A 40 -29.87 0.75 -9.40
N GLY A 41 -30.08 1.13 -8.14
CA GLY A 41 -29.47 2.32 -7.55
C GLY A 41 -27.94 2.30 -7.66
N GLN A 42 -27.31 1.14 -7.39
CA GLN A 42 -25.86 0.97 -7.54
C GLN A 42 -25.41 1.16 -9.01
N LEU A 43 -26.16 0.60 -9.97
CA LEU A 43 -25.84 0.77 -11.39
C LEU A 43 -26.00 2.23 -11.84
N LEU A 44 -26.97 2.95 -11.28
CA LEU A 44 -27.11 4.39 -11.55
C LEU A 44 -25.95 5.20 -10.96
N VAL A 45 -25.61 4.96 -9.68
CA VAL A 45 -24.51 5.68 -9.00
C VAL A 45 -23.17 5.45 -9.71
N ILE A 46 -22.83 4.20 -10.08
CA ILE A 46 -21.58 3.95 -10.81
C ILE A 46 -21.58 4.65 -12.18
N SER A 47 -22.69 4.64 -12.90
CA SER A 47 -22.79 5.31 -14.21
C SER A 47 -22.55 6.82 -14.11
N LEU A 48 -23.11 7.48 -13.10
CA LEU A 48 -22.92 8.90 -12.85
C LEU A 48 -21.50 9.23 -12.38
N VAL A 49 -20.90 8.39 -11.52
CA VAL A 49 -19.52 8.57 -11.06
C VAL A 49 -18.52 8.34 -12.19
N ILE A 50 -18.73 7.34 -13.05
CA ILE A 50 -17.90 7.12 -14.26
C ILE A 50 -18.03 8.32 -15.20
N PHE A 51 -19.25 8.79 -15.46
CA PHE A 51 -19.49 9.95 -16.30
C PHE A 51 -18.73 11.18 -15.78
N SER A 52 -18.86 11.50 -14.48
CA SER A 52 -18.15 12.61 -13.85
C SER A 52 -16.61 12.45 -13.93
N SER A 53 -16.12 11.22 -13.75
CA SER A 53 -14.69 10.91 -13.84
C SER A 53 -14.13 11.09 -15.25
N ILE A 54 -14.88 10.63 -16.28
CA ILE A 54 -14.48 10.78 -17.69
C ILE A 54 -14.43 12.27 -18.07
N ILE A 55 -15.41 13.07 -17.65
CA ILE A 55 -15.42 14.48 -17.99
C ILE A 55 -14.27 15.24 -17.32
N LEU A 56 -13.95 14.94 -16.04
CA LEU A 56 -12.78 15.54 -15.40
C LEU A 56 -11.50 15.15 -16.12
N LEU A 57 -11.38 13.89 -16.54
CA LEU A 57 -10.22 13.43 -17.30
C LEU A 57 -10.12 14.14 -18.67
N CYS A 58 -11.23 14.29 -19.37
CA CYS A 58 -11.27 15.04 -20.62
C CYS A 58 -10.85 16.51 -20.40
N ALA A 59 -11.39 17.18 -19.38
CA ALA A 59 -11.04 18.56 -19.05
C ALA A 59 -9.54 18.72 -18.73
N LEU A 60 -8.93 17.76 -18.03
CA LEU A 60 -7.48 17.73 -17.77
C LEU A 60 -6.67 17.58 -19.06
N ILE A 61 -7.07 16.68 -19.97
CA ILE A 61 -6.37 16.44 -21.24
C ILE A 61 -6.51 17.63 -22.19
N THR A 62 -7.68 18.27 -22.24
CA THR A 62 -7.95 19.42 -23.11
C THR A 62 -7.51 20.75 -22.51
N ARG A 63 -6.99 20.77 -21.27
CA ARG A 63 -6.59 22.01 -20.55
C ARG A 63 -7.74 23.01 -20.42
N ASP A 64 -8.93 22.53 -20.08
CA ASP A 64 -10.07 23.43 -19.85
C ASP A 64 -9.91 24.15 -18.50
N PHE A 65 -9.16 25.26 -18.50
CA PHE A 65 -8.89 26.07 -17.32
C PHE A 65 -10.12 26.78 -16.75
N SER A 66 -11.29 26.60 -17.32
CA SER A 66 -12.54 27.03 -16.68
C SER A 66 -12.83 26.24 -15.41
N PHE A 67 -12.29 25.01 -15.28
CA PHE A 67 -12.30 24.24 -14.05
C PHE A 67 -11.13 24.63 -13.15
N LYS A 68 -11.44 25.04 -11.91
CA LYS A 68 -10.40 25.36 -10.91
C LYS A 68 -9.39 24.22 -10.75
N TYR A 69 -9.87 22.97 -10.68
CA TYR A 69 -9.03 21.80 -10.54
C TYR A 69 -8.03 21.64 -11.69
N VAL A 70 -8.48 21.90 -12.92
CA VAL A 70 -7.61 21.81 -14.11
C VAL A 70 -6.56 22.92 -14.08
N ALA A 71 -6.94 24.15 -13.76
CA ALA A 71 -6.03 25.28 -13.64
C ALA A 71 -4.99 25.08 -12.51
N ASP A 72 -5.38 24.46 -11.39
CA ASP A 72 -4.49 24.22 -10.26
C ASP A 72 -3.46 23.08 -10.50
N TYR A 73 -3.74 22.11 -11.41
CA TYR A 73 -2.95 20.88 -11.55
C TYR A 73 -2.43 20.59 -12.97
N THR A 74 -2.69 21.44 -13.95
CA THR A 74 -2.14 21.30 -15.32
C THR A 74 -1.63 22.62 -15.85
N SER A 75 -0.88 22.57 -16.95
CA SER A 75 -0.43 23.72 -17.75
C SER A 75 -0.39 23.33 -19.22
N LEU A 76 -0.25 24.32 -20.12
CA LEU A 76 -0.15 24.10 -21.56
C LEU A 76 1.09 23.26 -21.94
N GLU A 77 2.19 23.43 -21.22
CA GLU A 77 3.44 22.71 -21.45
C GLU A 77 3.48 21.30 -20.86
N LEU A 78 2.54 20.97 -19.91
CA LEU A 78 2.52 19.67 -19.26
C LEU A 78 2.17 18.57 -20.27
N SER A 79 2.94 17.49 -20.31
CA SER A 79 2.66 16.36 -21.21
C SER A 79 1.29 15.72 -20.94
N ASN A 80 0.66 15.14 -21.96
CA ASN A 80 -0.64 14.47 -21.80
C ASN A 80 -0.59 13.31 -20.81
N PHE A 81 0.54 12.61 -20.70
CA PHE A 81 0.73 11.57 -19.69
C PHE A 81 0.53 12.13 -18.29
N TYR A 82 1.22 13.22 -17.95
CA TYR A 82 1.09 13.84 -16.64
C TYR A 82 -0.23 14.60 -16.44
N ALA A 83 -0.88 15.07 -17.50
CA ALA A 83 -2.24 15.60 -17.39
C ALA A 83 -3.25 14.53 -16.98
N VAL A 84 -3.08 13.28 -17.44
CA VAL A 84 -3.89 12.15 -16.96
C VAL A 84 -3.60 11.86 -15.50
N THR A 85 -2.32 11.89 -15.07
CA THR A 85 -1.96 11.65 -13.67
C THR A 85 -2.43 12.76 -12.73
N ALA A 86 -2.64 13.98 -13.24
CA ALA A 86 -3.23 15.08 -12.49
C ALA A 86 -4.63 14.75 -11.95
N PHE A 87 -5.33 13.75 -12.52
CA PHE A 87 -6.63 13.32 -12.03
C PHE A 87 -6.61 12.95 -10.54
N TRP A 88 -5.54 12.31 -10.05
CA TRP A 88 -5.41 11.92 -8.64
C TRP A 88 -4.40 12.75 -7.84
N ALA A 89 -3.79 13.75 -8.45
CA ALA A 89 -2.77 14.57 -7.79
C ALA A 89 -3.35 15.43 -6.66
N GLY A 90 -4.50 16.04 -6.89
CA GLY A 90 -5.18 16.89 -5.91
C GLY A 90 -6.22 16.14 -5.06
N ARG A 91 -6.63 16.79 -3.96
CA ARG A 91 -7.63 16.25 -3.03
C ARG A 91 -8.97 15.92 -3.70
N PRO A 92 -9.60 16.83 -4.46
CA PRO A 92 -10.90 16.55 -5.09
C PRO A 92 -10.85 15.36 -6.04
N GLY A 93 -9.86 15.34 -6.94
CA GLY A 93 -9.69 14.25 -7.90
C GLY A 93 -9.35 12.93 -7.26
N SER A 94 -8.47 12.89 -6.25
CA SER A 94 -8.11 11.67 -5.53
C SER A 94 -9.31 11.06 -4.77
N LEU A 95 -10.16 11.88 -4.18
CA LEU A 95 -11.40 11.42 -3.52
C LEU A 95 -12.43 10.91 -4.55
N LEU A 96 -12.54 11.56 -5.71
CA LEU A 96 -13.39 11.08 -6.81
C LEU A 96 -12.88 9.73 -7.34
N PHE A 97 -11.55 9.58 -7.48
CA PHE A 97 -10.94 8.31 -7.89
C PHE A 97 -11.19 7.19 -6.86
N TRP A 98 -11.08 7.49 -5.57
CA TRP A 98 -11.40 6.51 -4.53
C TRP A 98 -12.87 6.10 -4.55
N LEU A 99 -13.79 7.07 -4.68
CA LEU A 99 -15.22 6.77 -4.85
C LEU A 99 -15.48 5.93 -6.09
N LEU A 100 -14.80 6.21 -7.21
CA LEU A 100 -14.88 5.41 -8.44
C LEU A 100 -14.49 3.95 -8.15
N VAL A 101 -13.37 3.71 -7.44
CA VAL A 101 -12.95 2.35 -7.08
C VAL A 101 -13.95 1.68 -6.13
N ILE A 102 -14.51 2.41 -5.16
CA ILE A 102 -15.59 1.90 -4.31
C ILE A 102 -16.77 1.47 -5.17
N THR A 103 -17.28 2.33 -6.03
CA THR A 103 -18.46 2.02 -6.86
C THR A 103 -18.22 0.86 -7.82
N VAL A 104 -17.02 0.77 -8.41
CA VAL A 104 -16.58 -0.36 -9.25
C VAL A 104 -16.53 -1.66 -8.43
N GLY A 105 -15.93 -1.64 -7.25
CA GLY A 105 -15.83 -2.80 -6.36
C GLY A 105 -17.20 -3.38 -6.00
N GLY A 106 -18.16 -2.53 -5.61
CA GLY A 106 -19.54 -2.94 -5.31
C GLY A 106 -20.25 -3.51 -6.53
N THR A 107 -20.04 -2.93 -7.71
CA THR A 107 -20.65 -3.40 -8.96
C THR A 107 -20.05 -4.74 -9.43
N ILE A 108 -18.73 -4.92 -9.29
CA ILE A 108 -18.10 -6.23 -9.55
C ILE A 108 -18.67 -7.28 -8.59
N PHE A 109 -18.83 -6.94 -7.31
CA PHE A 109 -19.41 -7.88 -6.32
C PHE A 109 -20.84 -8.26 -6.68
N LEU A 110 -21.67 -7.29 -7.08
CA LEU A 110 -23.04 -7.51 -7.57
C LEU A 110 -23.09 -8.54 -8.71
N GLY A 111 -22.12 -8.51 -9.65
CA GLY A 111 -22.04 -9.45 -10.78
C GLY A 111 -21.52 -10.85 -10.41
N THR A 112 -21.15 -11.13 -9.15
CA THR A 112 -20.60 -12.44 -8.76
C THR A 112 -21.70 -13.43 -8.36
N LYS A 113 -21.49 -14.72 -8.70
CA LYS A 113 -22.34 -15.81 -8.19
C LYS A 113 -22.42 -15.81 -6.66
N LYS A 114 -21.32 -15.46 -5.98
CA LYS A 114 -21.28 -15.41 -4.52
C LYS A 114 -22.21 -14.36 -3.92
N TYR A 115 -22.41 -13.25 -4.61
CA TYR A 115 -23.44 -12.27 -4.24
C TYR A 115 -24.84 -12.82 -4.47
N SER A 116 -25.11 -13.46 -5.62
CA SER A 116 -26.40 -14.06 -5.93
C SER A 116 -26.83 -15.10 -4.89
N ASP A 117 -25.87 -15.88 -4.36
CA ASP A 117 -26.09 -16.94 -3.37
C ASP A 117 -26.33 -16.38 -1.94
N LEU A 118 -26.19 -15.07 -1.69
CA LEU A 118 -26.45 -14.48 -0.37
C LEU A 118 -27.96 -14.44 -0.05
N PRO A 119 -28.33 -14.58 1.23
CA PRO A 119 -29.69 -14.29 1.70
C PRO A 119 -30.10 -12.85 1.37
N GLU A 120 -31.36 -12.63 1.01
CA GLU A 120 -31.84 -11.29 0.61
C GLU A 120 -31.69 -10.25 1.73
N GLU A 121 -31.97 -10.63 2.98
CA GLU A 121 -31.71 -9.76 4.15
C GLU A 121 -30.25 -9.28 4.21
N THR A 122 -29.31 -10.19 3.95
CA THR A 122 -27.90 -9.86 3.93
C THR A 122 -27.55 -8.92 2.77
N LYS A 123 -28.16 -9.10 1.59
CA LYS A 123 -27.99 -8.18 0.46
C LYS A 123 -28.51 -6.78 0.81
N VAL A 124 -29.69 -6.68 1.42
CA VAL A 124 -30.26 -5.39 1.86
C VAL A 124 -29.35 -4.71 2.88
N ALA A 125 -28.90 -5.44 3.91
CA ALA A 125 -27.98 -4.90 4.92
C ALA A 125 -26.63 -4.47 4.31
N TYR A 126 -26.10 -5.25 3.36
CA TYR A 126 -24.87 -4.92 2.63
C TYR A 126 -25.02 -3.60 1.85
N TRP A 127 -26.08 -3.46 1.05
CA TRP A 127 -26.28 -2.24 0.25
C TRP A 127 -26.59 -1.03 1.12
N MET A 128 -27.34 -1.19 2.21
CA MET A 128 -27.56 -0.11 3.18
C MET A 128 -26.23 0.50 3.65
N LEU A 129 -25.29 -0.36 4.09
CA LEU A 129 -23.97 0.08 4.55
C LEU A 129 -23.12 0.65 3.41
N TYR A 130 -23.16 0.01 2.27
CA TYR A 130 -22.38 0.41 1.09
C TYR A 130 -22.78 1.78 0.58
N PHE A 131 -24.09 2.03 0.46
CA PHE A 131 -24.62 3.34 0.08
C PHE A 131 -24.35 4.41 1.14
N ALA A 132 -24.36 4.07 2.41
CA ALA A 132 -23.99 5.03 3.47
C ALA A 132 -22.54 5.51 3.31
N ILE A 133 -21.60 4.59 2.98
CA ILE A 133 -20.21 4.96 2.67
C ILE A 133 -20.13 5.79 1.40
N GLN A 134 -20.81 5.41 0.31
CA GLN A 134 -20.84 6.19 -0.93
C GLN A 134 -21.41 7.60 -0.70
N ALA A 135 -22.50 7.71 0.06
CA ALA A 135 -23.12 8.99 0.42
C ALA A 135 -22.15 9.90 1.18
N PHE A 136 -21.35 9.34 2.09
CA PHE A 136 -20.32 10.09 2.81
C PHE A 136 -19.25 10.66 1.85
N PHE A 137 -18.70 9.85 0.95
CA PHE A 137 -17.72 10.34 -0.03
C PHE A 137 -18.34 11.38 -0.98
N LEU A 138 -19.57 11.15 -1.44
CA LEU A 138 -20.31 12.09 -2.29
C LEU A 138 -20.59 13.40 -1.56
N PHE A 139 -20.92 13.35 -0.27
CA PHE A 139 -21.10 14.55 0.55
C PHE A 139 -19.83 15.39 0.63
N ILE A 140 -18.66 14.77 0.81
CA ILE A 140 -17.38 15.49 0.77
C ILE A 140 -17.13 16.11 -0.60
N LEU A 141 -17.37 15.36 -1.68
CA LEU A 141 -17.14 15.80 -3.06
C LEU A 141 -18.10 16.90 -3.53
N THR A 142 -19.28 17.00 -2.93
CA THR A 142 -20.26 18.04 -3.30
C THR A 142 -20.16 19.29 -2.42
N ASN A 143 -19.63 19.17 -1.19
CA ASN A 143 -19.66 20.28 -0.23
C ASN A 143 -18.26 20.76 0.21
N ALA A 144 -17.34 19.86 0.52
CA ALA A 144 -16.05 20.20 1.14
C ALA A 144 -14.86 20.14 0.17
N SER A 145 -14.99 19.41 -0.93
CA SER A 145 -13.90 19.20 -1.89
C SER A 145 -14.43 18.99 -3.32
N PRO A 146 -15.17 19.97 -3.89
CA PRO A 146 -15.80 19.83 -5.21
C PRO A 146 -14.75 19.85 -6.32
N PRO A 147 -14.75 18.82 -7.21
CA PRO A 147 -13.79 18.74 -8.32
C PRO A 147 -14.18 19.62 -9.53
N PHE A 148 -15.43 20.10 -9.59
CA PHE A 148 -15.99 20.81 -10.74
C PHE A 148 -16.22 22.31 -10.50
N THR A 149 -15.55 22.88 -9.49
CA THR A 149 -15.63 24.32 -9.22
C THR A 149 -15.20 25.12 -10.44
N GLN A 150 -16.08 26.02 -10.90
CA GLN A 150 -15.83 26.93 -12.01
C GLN A 150 -15.05 28.17 -11.53
N LEU A 151 -14.09 28.62 -12.34
CA LEU A 151 -13.41 29.88 -12.15
C LEU A 151 -14.19 31.04 -12.78
N ALA A 152 -14.35 32.14 -12.05
CA ALA A 152 -14.95 33.36 -12.60
C ALA A 152 -14.03 34.03 -13.63
N ASN A 153 -12.72 34.03 -13.36
CA ASN A 153 -11.69 34.52 -14.27
C ASN A 153 -10.85 33.33 -14.73
N ILE A 154 -10.95 33.00 -16.02
CA ILE A 154 -10.22 31.89 -16.61
C ILE A 154 -8.80 32.35 -16.91
N PRO A 155 -7.76 31.72 -16.31
CA PRO A 155 -6.36 32.07 -16.59
C PRO A 155 -5.97 31.63 -18.02
N ALA A 156 -4.97 32.31 -18.59
CA ALA A 156 -4.44 31.94 -19.91
C ALA A 156 -3.66 30.61 -19.88
N ASP A 157 -3.07 30.26 -18.72
CA ASP A 157 -2.41 28.98 -18.45
C ASP A 157 -2.68 28.57 -17.01
N GLY A 158 -2.47 27.27 -16.70
CA GLY A 158 -2.58 26.75 -15.35
C GLY A 158 -1.26 26.81 -14.59
N THR A 159 -1.31 26.50 -13.28
CA THR A 159 -0.14 26.52 -12.39
C THR A 159 0.81 25.34 -12.61
N GLY A 160 0.36 24.32 -13.35
CA GLY A 160 1.15 23.11 -13.60
C GLY A 160 1.04 22.06 -12.50
N LEU A 161 1.59 20.89 -12.77
CA LEU A 161 1.71 19.80 -11.82
C LEU A 161 2.99 19.99 -11.00
N ASN A 162 2.91 19.77 -9.69
CA ASN A 162 4.08 19.78 -8.83
C ASN A 162 5.19 18.88 -9.42
N PRO A 163 6.45 19.37 -9.53
CA PRO A 163 7.57 18.61 -10.07
C PRO A 163 7.74 17.20 -9.49
N LEU A 164 7.63 17.04 -8.17
CA LEU A 164 7.70 15.75 -7.49
C LEU A 164 6.65 14.72 -7.98
N LEU A 165 5.56 15.20 -8.59
CA LEU A 165 4.51 14.34 -9.14
C LEU A 165 4.74 14.00 -10.63
N GLN A 166 5.74 14.61 -11.27
CA GLN A 166 6.10 14.38 -12.66
C GLN A 166 7.09 13.23 -12.83
N ASN A 167 6.82 12.11 -12.15
CA ASN A 167 7.62 10.89 -12.18
C ASN A 167 6.75 9.67 -12.49
N PRO A 168 7.23 8.67 -13.26
CA PRO A 168 6.48 7.44 -13.56
C PRO A 168 6.04 6.67 -12.32
N GLY A 169 6.83 6.64 -11.24
CA GLY A 169 6.45 6.02 -9.97
C GLY A 169 5.18 6.62 -9.40
N MET A 170 5.04 7.96 -9.48
CA MET A 170 3.87 8.68 -9.02
C MET A 170 2.65 8.52 -9.94
N ALA A 171 2.84 8.10 -11.19
CA ALA A 171 1.74 7.76 -12.07
C ALA A 171 1.00 6.50 -11.63
N PHE A 172 1.69 5.51 -11.08
CA PHE A 172 1.11 4.19 -10.75
C PHE A 172 0.89 3.97 -9.26
N HIS A 173 1.74 4.52 -8.39
CA HIS A 173 1.65 4.33 -6.94
C HIS A 173 0.30 4.75 -6.33
N PRO A 174 -0.24 5.98 -6.53
CA PRO A 174 -1.48 6.39 -5.88
C PRO A 174 -2.70 5.60 -6.37
N PRO A 175 -2.89 5.33 -7.68
CA PRO A 175 -3.96 4.46 -8.15
C PRO A 175 -3.97 3.08 -7.48
N LEU A 176 -2.81 2.44 -7.32
CA LEU A 176 -2.72 1.14 -6.68
C LEU A 176 -3.09 1.18 -5.20
N LEU A 177 -2.71 2.24 -4.47
CA LEU A 177 -3.18 2.47 -3.10
C LEU A 177 -4.71 2.60 -3.05
N PHE A 178 -5.29 3.42 -3.93
CA PHE A 178 -6.74 3.62 -3.97
C PHE A 178 -7.51 2.36 -4.38
N PHE A 179 -6.96 1.52 -5.28
CA PHE A 179 -7.53 0.19 -5.54
C PHE A 179 -7.55 -0.66 -4.28
N GLY A 180 -6.47 -0.70 -3.51
CA GLY A 180 -6.43 -1.36 -2.21
C GLY A 180 -7.51 -0.81 -1.26
N TYR A 181 -7.50 0.50 -1.04
CA TYR A 181 -8.40 1.20 -0.12
C TYR A 181 -9.88 1.02 -0.48
N GLY A 182 -10.21 1.21 -1.76
CA GLY A 182 -11.61 1.13 -2.23
C GLY A 182 -12.16 -0.30 -2.20
N LEU A 183 -11.35 -1.30 -2.55
CA LEU A 183 -11.79 -2.70 -2.53
C LEU A 183 -12.00 -3.27 -1.12
N PHE A 184 -11.36 -2.72 -0.08
CA PHE A 184 -11.62 -3.11 1.31
C PHE A 184 -13.06 -2.76 1.76
N THR A 185 -13.74 -1.84 1.10
CA THR A 185 -15.14 -1.50 1.41
C THR A 185 -16.08 -2.70 1.27
N VAL A 186 -15.88 -3.54 0.24
CA VAL A 186 -16.71 -4.73 0.00
C VAL A 186 -16.69 -5.71 1.19
N PRO A 187 -15.53 -6.22 1.64
CA PRO A 187 -15.49 -7.16 2.76
C PRO A 187 -15.87 -6.49 4.09
N ALA A 188 -15.62 -5.20 4.27
CA ALA A 188 -16.01 -4.45 5.46
C ALA A 188 -17.54 -4.41 5.60
N CYS A 189 -18.26 -3.91 4.59
CA CYS A 189 -19.73 -3.89 4.59
C CYS A 189 -20.34 -5.28 4.71
N LEU A 190 -19.78 -6.28 4.01
CA LEU A 190 -20.29 -7.64 4.05
C LEU A 190 -20.18 -8.25 5.46
N SER A 191 -19.08 -8.02 6.16
CA SER A 191 -18.89 -8.56 7.52
C SER A 191 -19.89 -8.00 8.53
N ILE A 192 -20.21 -6.71 8.46
CA ILE A 192 -21.23 -6.06 9.29
C ILE A 192 -22.63 -6.55 8.88
N ALA A 193 -22.93 -6.63 7.59
CA ALA A 193 -24.21 -7.15 7.09
C ALA A 193 -24.47 -8.56 7.62
N MET A 194 -23.48 -9.45 7.56
CA MET A 194 -23.58 -10.81 8.09
C MET A 194 -23.71 -10.85 9.63
N ALA A 195 -23.12 -9.89 10.34
CA ALA A 195 -23.31 -9.77 11.79
C ALA A 195 -24.75 -9.36 12.16
N ILE A 196 -25.32 -8.40 11.43
CA ILE A 196 -26.69 -7.89 11.62
C ILE A 196 -27.72 -8.98 11.31
N THR A 197 -27.56 -9.70 10.19
CA THR A 197 -28.52 -10.72 9.71
C THR A 197 -28.28 -12.11 10.29
N LYS A 198 -27.34 -12.23 11.25
CA LYS A 198 -26.96 -13.52 11.87
C LYS A 198 -26.60 -14.60 10.86
N GLY A 199 -25.97 -14.18 9.75
CA GLY A 199 -25.58 -15.05 8.66
C GLY A 199 -24.60 -16.16 9.04
N GLU A 200 -24.46 -17.14 8.16
CA GLU A 200 -23.58 -18.29 8.37
C GLU A 200 -22.09 -17.91 8.43
N ASP A 201 -21.26 -18.76 9.05
CA ASP A 201 -19.81 -18.54 9.21
C ASP A 201 -19.01 -18.60 7.88
N SER A 202 -19.65 -18.95 6.78
CA SER A 202 -19.10 -18.95 5.42
C SER A 202 -18.61 -17.57 4.94
N TRP A 203 -19.09 -16.48 5.58
CA TRP A 203 -18.72 -15.10 5.25
C TRP A 203 -17.21 -14.84 5.32
N MET A 204 -16.48 -15.46 6.25
CA MET A 204 -15.03 -15.30 6.38
C MET A 204 -14.27 -15.77 5.14
N LYS A 205 -14.75 -16.80 4.45
CA LYS A 205 -14.18 -17.27 3.18
C LYS A 205 -14.46 -16.28 2.05
N LEU A 206 -15.64 -15.69 2.06
CA LEU A 206 -16.05 -14.71 1.05
C LEU A 206 -15.28 -13.40 1.21
N THR A 207 -15.23 -12.84 2.41
CA THR A 207 -14.50 -11.60 2.70
C THR A 207 -12.99 -11.77 2.49
N ARG A 208 -12.40 -12.91 2.88
CA ARG A 208 -10.99 -13.20 2.59
C ARG A 208 -10.68 -13.17 1.09
N GLY A 209 -11.63 -13.64 0.25
CA GLY A 209 -11.52 -13.60 -1.20
C GLY A 209 -11.48 -12.17 -1.78
N TRP A 210 -11.97 -11.16 -1.06
CA TRP A 210 -11.90 -9.75 -1.42
C TRP A 210 -10.73 -9.02 -0.76
N VAL A 211 -10.42 -9.37 0.49
CA VAL A 211 -9.28 -8.78 1.20
C VAL A 211 -7.97 -9.12 0.52
N LEU A 212 -7.80 -10.33 -0.01
CA LEU A 212 -6.54 -10.74 -0.64
C LEU A 212 -6.14 -9.88 -1.86
N PRO A 213 -7.01 -9.65 -2.88
CA PRO A 213 -6.67 -8.74 -3.98
C PRO A 213 -6.51 -7.28 -3.52
N ALA A 214 -7.36 -6.79 -2.60
CA ALA A 214 -7.21 -5.45 -2.05
C ALA A 214 -5.86 -5.27 -1.34
N TRP A 215 -5.44 -6.26 -0.56
CA TRP A 215 -4.15 -6.31 0.10
C TRP A 215 -2.99 -6.34 -0.91
N SER A 216 -3.13 -7.05 -2.04
CA SER A 216 -2.12 -7.08 -3.10
C SER A 216 -1.97 -5.73 -3.79
N PHE A 217 -3.08 -5.05 -4.11
CA PHE A 217 -3.04 -3.69 -4.65
C PHE A 217 -2.39 -2.71 -3.65
N LEU A 218 -2.75 -2.81 -2.37
CA LEU A 218 -2.13 -2.00 -1.32
C LEU A 218 -0.63 -2.29 -1.21
N SER A 219 -0.22 -3.57 -1.28
CA SER A 219 1.20 -3.97 -1.29
C SER A 219 1.94 -3.36 -2.48
N ALA A 220 1.35 -3.43 -3.69
CA ALA A 220 1.91 -2.81 -4.90
C ALA A 220 2.08 -1.29 -4.72
N GLY A 221 1.06 -0.62 -4.18
CA GLY A 221 1.11 0.80 -3.91
C GLY A 221 2.22 1.15 -2.92
N ILE A 222 2.35 0.43 -1.80
CA ILE A 222 3.41 0.67 -0.81
C ILE A 222 4.80 0.46 -1.42
N VAL A 223 5.02 -0.64 -2.13
CA VAL A 223 6.33 -0.95 -2.74
C VAL A 223 6.73 0.08 -3.80
N LEU A 224 5.79 0.47 -4.68
CA LEU A 224 6.06 1.50 -5.68
C LEU A 224 6.22 2.90 -5.07
N GLY A 225 5.51 3.19 -3.97
CA GLY A 225 5.69 4.43 -3.22
C GLY A 225 7.06 4.52 -2.55
N ALA A 226 7.51 3.43 -1.95
CA ALA A 226 8.86 3.34 -1.37
C ALA A 226 9.96 3.47 -2.45
N TRP A 227 9.75 2.85 -3.63
CA TRP A 227 10.66 2.99 -4.77
C TRP A 227 10.66 4.42 -5.31
N TRP A 228 9.48 5.06 -5.43
CA TRP A 228 9.38 6.45 -5.84
C TRP A 228 10.11 7.38 -4.85
N ALA A 229 9.89 7.23 -3.55
CA ALA A 229 10.57 8.01 -2.54
C ALA A 229 12.11 7.83 -2.59
N TYR A 230 12.57 6.61 -2.83
CA TYR A 230 13.98 6.29 -3.02
C TYR A 230 14.61 6.99 -4.23
N MET A 231 13.86 7.12 -5.34
CA MET A 231 14.35 7.72 -6.58
C MET A 231 14.19 9.25 -6.62
N GLU A 232 13.18 9.82 -5.93
CA GLU A 232 12.81 11.23 -6.07
C GLU A 232 13.29 12.12 -4.92
N LEU A 233 13.21 11.62 -3.68
CA LEU A 233 13.35 12.53 -2.54
C LEU A 233 14.81 12.78 -2.13
N GLY A 234 15.75 12.06 -2.72
CA GLY A 234 17.18 12.30 -2.54
C GLY A 234 17.73 12.07 -1.12
N TRP A 235 16.90 11.57 -0.19
CA TRP A 235 17.31 11.29 1.19
C TRP A 235 18.15 10.01 1.37
N GLY A 236 18.38 9.26 0.25
CA GLY A 236 19.26 8.09 0.24
C GLY A 236 18.71 6.85 0.94
N GLY A 237 17.40 6.75 1.13
CA GLY A 237 16.74 5.61 1.76
C GLY A 237 15.40 5.25 1.11
N TYR A 238 15.00 3.99 1.25
CA TYR A 238 13.73 3.47 0.70
C TYR A 238 12.54 3.65 1.65
N TRP A 239 12.76 4.06 2.91
CA TRP A 239 11.73 4.27 3.93
C TRP A 239 12.23 5.24 5.00
N ALA A 240 11.53 6.33 5.19
CA ALA A 240 11.91 7.39 6.13
C ALA A 240 11.05 7.42 7.40
N TRP A 241 10.04 6.57 7.51
CA TRP A 241 9.00 6.64 8.54
C TRP A 241 8.19 7.95 8.50
N ASP A 242 8.06 8.53 7.29
CA ASP A 242 7.20 9.69 7.08
C ASP A 242 5.75 9.34 7.45
N PRO A 243 4.97 10.28 8.03
CA PRO A 243 3.57 10.03 8.41
C PRO A 243 2.70 9.48 7.29
N VAL A 244 2.95 9.83 6.01
CA VAL A 244 2.18 9.31 4.87
C VAL A 244 2.60 7.88 4.51
N GLU A 245 3.89 7.57 4.59
CA GLU A 245 4.39 6.19 4.47
C GLU A 245 3.75 5.31 5.55
N ASN A 246 3.82 5.75 6.80
CA ASN A 246 3.23 5.05 7.95
C ASN A 246 1.72 4.85 7.79
N ALA A 247 1.00 5.87 7.30
CA ALA A 247 -0.44 5.81 7.05
C ALA A 247 -0.82 4.71 6.05
N SER A 248 0.07 4.38 5.11
CA SER A 248 -0.17 3.32 4.12
C SER A 248 0.09 1.91 4.65
N ILE A 249 1.09 1.73 5.53
CA ILE A 249 1.47 0.40 6.03
C ILE A 249 0.61 -0.07 7.21
N ILE A 250 0.00 0.83 7.98
CA ILE A 250 -0.88 0.48 9.10
C ILE A 250 -2.05 -0.40 8.64
N PRO A 251 -2.89 -0.03 7.64
CA PRO A 251 -3.95 -0.89 7.14
C PRO A 251 -3.42 -2.21 6.56
N TRP A 252 -2.20 -2.23 6.01
CA TRP A 252 -1.56 -3.43 5.51
C TRP A 252 -1.29 -4.46 6.64
N PHE A 253 -0.81 -4.02 7.82
CA PHE A 253 -0.62 -4.90 8.98
C PHE A 253 -1.95 -5.43 9.51
N VAL A 254 -2.98 -4.60 9.60
CA VAL A 254 -4.32 -5.02 10.06
C VAL A 254 -4.93 -6.02 9.08
N ALA A 255 -4.83 -5.79 7.77
CA ALA A 255 -5.28 -6.72 6.75
C ALA A 255 -4.53 -8.05 6.80
N THR A 256 -3.21 -8.01 7.04
CA THR A 256 -2.38 -9.20 7.19
C THR A 256 -2.78 -10.00 8.43
N ALA A 257 -3.03 -9.35 9.56
CA ALA A 257 -3.58 -9.98 10.76
C ALA A 257 -4.93 -10.66 10.45
N TYR A 258 -5.84 -9.97 9.74
CA TYR A 258 -7.11 -10.54 9.30
C TYR A 258 -6.93 -11.77 8.40
N LEU A 259 -6.03 -11.72 7.41
CA LEU A 259 -5.78 -12.85 6.51
C LEU A 259 -5.35 -14.11 7.28
N HIS A 260 -4.58 -13.96 8.36
CA HIS A 260 -4.12 -15.07 9.20
C HIS A 260 -5.21 -15.55 10.19
N THR A 261 -5.95 -14.63 10.86
CA THR A 261 -7.06 -15.00 11.76
C THR A 261 -8.21 -15.65 11.00
N SER A 262 -8.47 -15.22 9.77
CA SER A 262 -9.54 -15.80 8.92
C SER A 262 -9.28 -17.27 8.58
N ILE A 263 -8.02 -17.73 8.53
CA ILE A 263 -7.66 -19.14 8.34
C ILE A 263 -8.12 -19.95 9.56
N LEU A 264 -7.81 -19.46 10.76
CA LEU A 264 -8.22 -20.11 12.01
C LEU A 264 -9.74 -20.08 12.16
N GLY A 265 -10.38 -18.97 11.82
CA GLY A 265 -11.83 -18.83 11.85
C GLY A 265 -12.55 -19.79 10.92
N GLN A 266 -12.06 -19.94 9.66
CA GLN A 266 -12.62 -20.89 8.69
C GLN A 266 -12.42 -22.36 9.08
N ARG A 267 -11.29 -22.67 9.74
CA ARG A 267 -10.95 -24.06 10.08
C ARG A 267 -11.60 -24.53 11.38
N TYR A 268 -11.69 -23.64 12.38
CA TYR A 268 -12.09 -24.01 13.75
C TYR A 268 -13.35 -23.27 14.25
N GLY A 269 -13.92 -22.35 13.46
CA GLY A 269 -15.08 -21.55 13.86
C GLY A 269 -14.77 -20.50 14.95
N VAL A 270 -13.48 -20.18 15.18
CA VAL A 270 -13.02 -19.25 16.22
C VAL A 270 -12.85 -17.83 15.69
N PHE A 271 -12.66 -16.86 16.58
CA PHE A 271 -12.32 -15.47 16.25
C PHE A 271 -13.34 -14.70 15.39
N LYS A 272 -14.61 -15.09 15.37
CA LYS A 272 -15.64 -14.43 14.56
C LYS A 272 -15.72 -12.93 14.86
N ARG A 273 -15.80 -12.53 16.15
CA ARG A 273 -15.82 -11.12 16.57
C ARG A 273 -14.56 -10.37 16.18
N ILE A 274 -13.39 -10.98 16.42
CA ILE A 274 -12.08 -10.39 16.08
C ILE A 274 -11.97 -10.20 14.56
N ASN A 275 -12.43 -11.15 13.76
CA ASN A 275 -12.42 -11.04 12.30
C ASN A 275 -13.34 -9.92 11.79
N ILE A 276 -14.51 -9.68 12.43
CA ILE A 276 -15.36 -8.52 12.11
C ILE A 276 -14.60 -7.23 12.42
N VAL A 277 -13.95 -7.13 13.58
CA VAL A 277 -13.18 -5.94 13.94
C VAL A 277 -12.01 -5.73 12.97
N LEU A 278 -11.20 -6.75 12.70
CA LEU A 278 -10.00 -6.62 11.88
C LEU A 278 -10.31 -6.21 10.43
N VAL A 279 -11.33 -6.82 9.80
CA VAL A 279 -11.67 -6.46 8.40
C VAL A 279 -12.22 -5.05 8.29
N ASN A 280 -13.00 -4.59 9.27
CA ASN A 280 -13.51 -3.23 9.30
C ASN A 280 -12.43 -2.22 9.72
N LEU A 281 -11.57 -2.60 10.66
CA LEU A 281 -10.42 -1.77 11.05
C LEU A 281 -9.46 -1.59 9.86
N THR A 282 -9.31 -2.58 8.98
CA THR A 282 -8.53 -2.42 7.74
C THR A 282 -9.07 -1.28 6.88
N PHE A 283 -10.37 -1.27 6.59
CA PHE A 283 -11.01 -0.17 5.84
C PHE A 283 -10.90 1.15 6.62
N LEU A 284 -11.18 1.13 7.91
CA LEU A 284 -11.12 2.32 8.76
C LEU A 284 -9.70 2.93 8.78
N MET A 285 -8.65 2.12 8.83
CA MET A 285 -7.26 2.61 8.80
C MET A 285 -6.90 3.24 7.45
N CYS A 286 -7.53 2.85 6.34
CA CYS A 286 -7.40 3.57 5.07
C CYS A 286 -8.00 4.98 5.15
N VAL A 287 -9.15 5.14 5.83
CA VAL A 287 -9.76 6.46 6.07
C VAL A 287 -8.92 7.29 7.04
N VAL A 288 -8.39 6.66 8.10
CA VAL A 288 -7.46 7.30 9.04
C VAL A 288 -6.19 7.77 8.32
N GLY A 289 -5.62 6.94 7.43
CA GLY A 289 -4.49 7.34 6.60
C GLY A 289 -4.81 8.59 5.76
N THR A 290 -5.99 8.63 5.14
CA THR A 290 -6.44 9.81 4.40
C THR A 290 -6.67 11.02 5.32
N TYR A 291 -7.16 10.81 6.54
CA TYR A 291 -7.27 11.85 7.55
C TYR A 291 -5.90 12.45 7.88
N ILE A 292 -4.88 11.63 8.14
CA ILE A 292 -3.50 12.08 8.40
C ILE A 292 -2.98 12.94 7.24
N VAL A 293 -3.16 12.47 6.00
CA VAL A 293 -2.63 13.12 4.78
C VAL A 293 -3.38 14.41 4.43
N ARG A 294 -4.70 14.49 4.69
CA ARG A 294 -5.58 15.54 4.15
C ARG A 294 -6.17 16.49 5.18
N SER A 295 -5.98 16.24 6.48
CA SER A 295 -6.43 17.16 7.54
C SER A 295 -5.46 18.33 7.80
N GLY A 296 -4.20 18.17 7.41
CA GLY A 296 -3.14 19.13 7.77
C GLY A 296 -2.70 19.05 9.24
N ILE A 297 -3.14 18.01 9.98
CA ILE A 297 -2.86 17.87 11.42
C ILE A 297 -1.41 17.45 11.69
N ILE A 298 -0.76 16.81 10.71
CA ILE A 298 0.63 16.35 10.77
C ILE A 298 1.35 16.83 9.51
N ALA A 299 2.54 17.43 9.69
CA ALA A 299 3.39 17.84 8.57
C ALA A 299 4.03 16.61 7.92
N SER A 300 4.05 16.57 6.60
CA SER A 300 4.71 15.53 5.78
C SER A 300 5.14 16.11 4.45
N VAL A 301 6.28 15.64 3.93
CA VAL A 301 6.77 15.99 2.59
C VAL A 301 5.89 15.44 1.46
N HIS A 302 5.05 14.43 1.77
CA HIS A 302 4.08 13.82 0.85
C HIS A 302 2.68 14.45 0.93
N ALA A 303 2.44 15.41 1.83
CA ALA A 303 1.12 16.03 2.01
C ALA A 303 0.95 17.22 1.06
N PHE A 304 0.41 16.98 -0.12
CA PHE A 304 0.12 18.00 -1.12
C PHE A 304 -1.31 18.56 -0.93
N GLY A 305 -1.45 19.69 -0.31
CA GLY A 305 -2.72 20.42 -0.09
C GLY A 305 -3.37 20.15 1.27
N GLY A 306 -3.77 21.23 1.95
CA GLY A 306 -4.29 21.22 3.32
C GLY A 306 -5.75 21.59 3.47
N GLY A 307 -6.34 21.24 4.62
CA GLY A 307 -7.54 21.82 5.23
C GLY A 307 -8.92 21.43 4.68
N GLY A 308 -9.94 21.61 5.51
CA GLY A 308 -11.36 21.60 5.13
C GLY A 308 -12.12 20.27 5.23
N VAL A 309 -11.46 19.10 5.16
CA VAL A 309 -12.15 17.80 5.24
C VAL A 309 -11.88 17.04 6.54
N GLY A 310 -10.94 17.51 7.36
CA GLY A 310 -10.46 16.81 8.56
C GLY A 310 -11.58 16.48 9.54
N GLY A 311 -12.43 17.46 9.87
CA GLY A 311 -13.55 17.26 10.80
C GLY A 311 -14.57 16.22 10.32
N LEU A 312 -14.87 16.20 9.01
CA LEU A 312 -15.79 15.24 8.41
C LEU A 312 -15.22 13.82 8.44
N LEU A 313 -13.93 13.68 8.10
CA LEU A 313 -13.24 12.38 8.17
C LEU A 313 -13.17 11.86 9.60
N LEU A 314 -12.86 12.74 10.59
CA LEU A 314 -12.84 12.35 12.00
C LEU A 314 -14.22 11.89 12.49
N ALA A 315 -15.27 12.63 12.17
CA ALA A 315 -16.64 12.24 12.52
C ALA A 315 -17.01 10.86 11.93
N PHE A 316 -16.64 10.61 10.66
CA PHE A 316 -16.84 9.32 10.02
C PHE A 316 -16.03 8.21 10.72
N ILE A 317 -14.76 8.46 11.06
CA ILE A 317 -13.89 7.51 11.75
C ILE A 317 -14.51 7.08 13.08
N LEU A 318 -14.95 8.04 13.89
CA LEU A 318 -15.57 7.75 15.20
C LEU A 318 -16.89 7.00 15.05
N PHE A 319 -17.74 7.43 14.13
CA PHE A 319 -19.02 6.76 13.85
C PHE A 319 -18.82 5.33 13.34
N TYR A 320 -17.92 5.14 12.37
CA TYR A 320 -17.66 3.82 11.78
C TYR A 320 -16.99 2.87 12.78
N LEU A 321 -16.11 3.36 13.64
CA LEU A 321 -15.53 2.60 14.74
C LEU A 321 -16.61 2.12 15.71
N PHE A 322 -17.50 3.02 16.12
CA PHE A 322 -18.65 2.67 16.98
C PHE A 322 -19.53 1.60 16.31
N LEU A 323 -19.87 1.76 15.04
CA LEU A 323 -20.63 0.78 14.27
C LEU A 323 -19.92 -0.59 14.23
N THR A 324 -18.62 -0.61 14.00
CA THR A 324 -17.80 -1.82 13.95
C THR A 324 -17.80 -2.56 15.28
N LEU A 325 -17.57 -1.83 16.38
CA LEU A 325 -17.57 -2.41 17.73
C LEU A 325 -18.95 -2.93 18.11
N SER A 326 -20.01 -2.18 17.79
CA SER A 326 -21.40 -2.60 18.00
C SER A 326 -21.72 -3.87 17.21
N ALA A 327 -21.40 -3.93 15.93
CA ALA A 327 -21.61 -5.11 15.10
C ALA A 327 -20.84 -6.34 15.65
N SER A 328 -19.61 -6.15 16.11
CA SER A 328 -18.82 -7.21 16.74
C SER A 328 -19.45 -7.70 18.06
N PHE A 329 -19.92 -6.77 18.89
CA PHE A 329 -20.52 -7.08 20.19
C PHE A 329 -21.81 -7.88 20.04
N PHE A 330 -22.70 -7.45 19.14
CA PHE A 330 -24.02 -8.09 18.91
C PHE A 330 -23.96 -9.30 17.97
N ALA A 331 -22.78 -9.57 17.33
CA ALA A 331 -22.63 -10.73 16.48
C ALA A 331 -22.93 -12.03 17.23
N ASN A 332 -23.79 -12.87 16.63
CA ASN A 332 -24.09 -14.19 17.18
C ASN A 332 -22.88 -15.11 17.04
N VAL A 333 -22.27 -15.48 18.16
CA VAL A 333 -21.07 -16.31 18.20
C VAL A 333 -21.36 -17.56 18.98
N LYS A 334 -21.34 -18.72 18.33
CA LYS A 334 -21.27 -20.01 19.02
C LYS A 334 -19.98 -20.04 19.85
N LYS A 335 -20.08 -20.46 21.11
CA LYS A 335 -18.90 -20.63 21.98
C LYS A 335 -18.02 -21.74 21.39
N SER A 336 -16.99 -21.36 20.66
CA SER A 336 -15.92 -22.25 20.24
C SER A 336 -14.65 -21.85 20.99
N ARG A 337 -13.94 -22.81 21.55
CA ARG A 337 -12.66 -22.59 22.19
C ARG A 337 -11.57 -23.07 21.24
N LEU A 338 -10.55 -22.24 21.05
CA LEU A 338 -9.33 -22.67 20.42
C LEU A 338 -8.50 -23.37 21.50
N GLU A 339 -8.39 -24.69 21.42
CA GLU A 339 -7.44 -25.45 22.24
C GLU A 339 -6.06 -25.35 21.56
N ALA A 340 -5.53 -24.12 21.52
CA ALA A 340 -4.24 -23.88 20.89
C ALA A 340 -3.12 -24.24 21.87
N ASN A 341 -2.37 -25.28 21.56
CA ASN A 341 -1.04 -25.47 22.14
C ASN A 341 -0.12 -24.40 21.54
N ALA A 342 0.66 -23.72 22.39
CA ALA A 342 1.64 -22.72 21.95
C ALA A 342 2.63 -23.29 20.92
N PHE A 343 2.99 -24.58 21.04
CA PHE A 343 3.86 -25.32 20.13
C PHE A 343 3.06 -26.04 19.03
N SER A 344 2.15 -25.33 18.39
CA SER A 344 1.38 -25.78 17.24
C SER A 344 1.30 -24.69 16.18
N ARG A 345 0.94 -25.05 14.95
CA ARG A 345 0.70 -24.05 13.88
C ARG A 345 -0.38 -23.05 14.26
N GLN A 346 -1.41 -23.48 15.00
CA GLN A 346 -2.45 -22.59 15.52
C GLN A 346 -1.86 -21.54 16.46
N GLY A 347 -1.09 -21.97 17.47
CA GLY A 347 -0.46 -21.09 18.45
C GLY A 347 0.49 -20.10 17.77
N LEU A 348 1.36 -20.58 16.87
CA LEU A 348 2.28 -19.71 16.10
C LEU A 348 1.55 -18.68 15.26
N LEU A 349 0.43 -19.04 14.62
CA LEU A 349 -0.40 -18.08 13.87
C LEU A 349 -1.04 -17.04 14.80
N VAL A 350 -1.49 -17.41 15.99
CA VAL A 350 -2.00 -16.45 16.99
C VAL A 350 -0.92 -15.47 17.39
N VAL A 351 0.30 -15.94 17.69
CA VAL A 351 1.44 -15.06 17.99
C VAL A 351 1.73 -14.13 16.82
N THR A 352 1.76 -14.64 15.60
CA THR A 352 1.97 -13.83 14.38
C THR A 352 0.94 -12.70 14.27
N VAL A 353 -0.33 -12.97 14.53
CA VAL A 353 -1.39 -11.96 14.52
C VAL A 353 -1.14 -10.87 15.56
N TRP A 354 -0.76 -11.24 16.78
CA TRP A 354 -0.43 -10.26 17.82
C TRP A 354 0.77 -9.39 17.45
N VAL A 355 1.78 -9.96 16.80
CA VAL A 355 2.95 -9.20 16.32
C VAL A 355 2.53 -8.18 15.25
N PHE A 356 1.65 -8.55 14.30
CA PHE A 356 1.14 -7.59 13.30
C PHE A 356 0.30 -6.49 13.94
N ILE A 357 -0.55 -6.81 14.91
CA ILE A 357 -1.33 -5.82 15.66
C ILE A 357 -0.39 -4.88 16.44
N ALA A 358 0.64 -5.42 17.09
CA ALA A 358 1.63 -4.62 17.81
C ALA A 358 2.38 -3.67 16.88
N LEU A 359 2.85 -4.14 15.71
CA LEU A 359 3.48 -3.30 14.70
C LEU A 359 2.55 -2.16 14.25
N GLY A 360 1.32 -2.49 13.84
CA GLY A 360 0.34 -1.48 13.43
C GLY A 360 0.06 -0.46 14.54
N THR A 361 -0.07 -0.91 15.79
CA THR A 361 -0.34 -0.04 16.95
C THR A 361 0.83 0.90 17.26
N VAL A 362 2.06 0.37 17.31
CA VAL A 362 3.26 1.18 17.60
C VAL A 362 3.46 2.23 16.53
N ILE A 363 3.32 1.85 15.25
CA ILE A 363 3.48 2.80 14.13
C ILE A 363 2.36 3.83 14.16
N PHE A 364 1.13 3.44 14.43
CA PHE A 364 0.00 4.37 14.56
C PHE A 364 0.21 5.37 15.69
N LEU A 365 0.55 4.90 16.90
CA LEU A 365 0.79 5.77 18.05
C LEU A 365 1.97 6.72 17.82
N GLY A 366 3.07 6.21 17.26
CA GLY A 366 4.22 7.06 16.92
C GLY A 366 3.87 8.12 15.86
N THR A 367 3.09 7.76 14.85
CA THR A 367 2.66 8.70 13.79
C THR A 367 1.70 9.76 14.33
N MET A 368 0.81 9.37 15.25
CA MET A 368 -0.13 10.29 15.91
C MET A 368 0.48 11.03 17.09
N TRP A 369 1.73 10.73 17.48
CA TRP A 369 2.37 11.30 18.65
C TRP A 369 2.43 12.83 18.65
N PRO A 370 2.70 13.53 17.52
CA PRO A 370 2.64 14.99 17.48
C PRO A 370 1.28 15.55 17.90
N VAL A 371 0.20 14.86 17.58
CA VAL A 371 -1.17 15.25 17.96
C VAL A 371 -1.46 14.90 19.42
N ILE A 372 -1.05 13.70 19.84
CA ILE A 372 -1.27 13.20 21.21
C ILE A 372 -0.50 14.07 22.22
N SER A 373 0.75 14.44 21.89
CA SER A 373 1.60 15.26 22.77
C SER A 373 1.05 16.65 23.06
N LEU A 374 0.23 17.23 22.17
CA LEU A 374 -0.47 18.49 22.40
C LEU A 374 -1.42 18.46 23.62
N GLY A 375 -1.75 17.28 24.16
CA GLY A 375 -2.52 17.15 25.39
C GLY A 375 -1.78 17.66 26.64
N TRP A 376 -0.43 17.77 26.60
CA TRP A 376 0.39 18.22 27.72
C TRP A 376 1.60 19.08 27.32
N GLU A 377 1.95 19.15 26.03
CA GLU A 377 3.02 19.98 25.48
C GLU A 377 2.45 21.16 24.71
N THR A 378 3.13 22.30 24.75
CA THR A 378 2.72 23.50 23.98
C THR A 378 3.07 23.38 22.49
N ASN A 379 4.09 22.60 22.16
CA ASN A 379 4.51 22.33 20.78
C ASN A 379 4.42 20.83 20.46
N PRO A 380 4.00 20.45 19.24
CA PRO A 380 3.93 19.04 18.88
C PRO A 380 5.32 18.38 18.88
N VAL A 381 5.45 17.24 19.55
CA VAL A 381 6.69 16.47 19.62
C VAL A 381 6.63 15.35 18.60
N GLY A 382 7.48 15.41 17.58
CA GLY A 382 7.62 14.36 16.55
C GLY A 382 8.45 13.19 17.06
N VAL A 383 8.22 12.01 16.48
CA VAL A 383 9.00 10.80 16.74
C VAL A 383 9.98 10.58 15.59
N THR A 384 11.24 10.29 15.92
CA THR A 384 12.30 10.13 14.92
C THR A 384 12.28 8.73 14.27
N ALA A 385 12.89 8.61 13.08
CA ALA A 385 13.10 7.30 12.41
C ALA A 385 13.85 6.30 13.31
N GLY A 386 14.77 6.77 14.15
CA GLY A 386 15.50 5.94 15.12
C GLY A 386 14.60 5.22 16.10
N PHE A 387 13.54 5.88 16.58
CA PHE A 387 12.54 5.25 17.45
C PHE A 387 11.85 4.09 16.73
N TYR A 388 11.31 4.35 15.53
CA TYR A 388 10.62 3.30 14.76
C TYR A 388 11.55 2.11 14.48
N ASN A 389 12.78 2.37 14.03
CA ASN A 389 13.76 1.31 13.77
C ASN A 389 14.04 0.48 15.01
N THR A 390 14.20 1.11 16.17
CA THR A 390 14.49 0.42 17.44
C THR A 390 13.34 -0.48 17.89
N VAL A 391 12.10 0.00 17.78
CA VAL A 391 10.92 -0.73 18.28
C VAL A 391 10.42 -1.78 17.29
N THR A 392 10.48 -1.49 15.98
CA THR A 392 9.92 -2.41 14.97
C THR A 392 10.88 -3.53 14.56
N MET A 393 12.22 -3.32 14.61
CA MET A 393 13.19 -4.32 14.19
C MET A 393 13.08 -5.65 14.97
N PRO A 394 12.93 -5.69 16.30
CA PRO A 394 12.70 -6.95 17.03
C PRO A 394 11.42 -7.67 16.57
N LEU A 395 10.35 -6.92 16.31
CA LEU A 395 9.07 -7.48 15.86
C LEU A 395 9.15 -8.05 14.43
N PHE A 396 9.83 -7.37 13.51
CA PHE A 396 10.10 -7.91 12.17
C PHE A 396 11.00 -9.14 12.20
N THR A 397 12.01 -9.14 13.06
CA THR A 397 12.87 -10.32 13.28
C THR A 397 12.05 -11.50 13.80
N LEU A 398 11.14 -11.26 14.74
CA LEU A 398 10.23 -12.29 15.26
C LEU A 398 9.29 -12.83 14.16
N ILE A 399 8.77 -11.98 13.26
CA ILE A 399 8.00 -12.44 12.10
C ILE A 399 8.85 -13.38 11.23
N GLY A 400 10.12 -13.04 10.97
CA GLY A 400 11.03 -13.90 10.22
C GLY A 400 11.20 -15.27 10.88
N LEU A 401 11.42 -15.32 12.19
CA LEU A 401 11.53 -16.57 12.95
C LEU A 401 10.23 -17.39 12.94
N LEU A 402 9.08 -16.74 13.14
CA LEU A 402 7.78 -17.41 13.09
C LEU A 402 7.51 -18.01 11.70
N LEU A 403 7.85 -17.27 10.66
CA LEU A 403 7.68 -17.74 9.27
C LEU A 403 8.65 -18.89 8.94
N LEU A 404 9.86 -18.89 9.48
CA LEU A 404 10.84 -19.97 9.33
C LEU A 404 10.34 -21.29 9.93
N ILE A 405 9.75 -21.23 11.14
CA ILE A 405 9.39 -22.44 11.90
C ILE A 405 7.95 -22.91 11.62
N CYS A 406 6.99 -22.02 11.42
CA CYS A 406 5.55 -22.33 11.34
C CYS A 406 5.18 -23.41 10.30
N PRO A 407 5.77 -23.48 9.08
CA PRO A 407 5.44 -24.51 8.10
C PRO A 407 5.69 -25.94 8.56
N TRP A 408 6.58 -26.15 9.52
CA TRP A 408 7.04 -27.45 10.02
C TRP A 408 6.24 -27.98 11.18
N PHE A 409 5.36 -27.15 11.77
CA PHE A 409 4.50 -27.55 12.88
C PHE A 409 3.20 -28.16 12.38
N SER A 410 2.66 -29.11 13.16
CA SER A 410 1.32 -29.64 12.95
C SER A 410 0.26 -28.61 13.34
N TRP A 411 -0.98 -28.82 12.87
CA TRP A 411 -2.06 -27.90 13.21
C TRP A 411 -2.47 -27.96 14.68
N ASN A 412 -2.41 -29.12 15.29
CA ASN A 412 -2.90 -29.33 16.67
C ASN A 412 -1.76 -29.29 17.67
N GLU A 413 -0.71 -30.07 17.45
CA GLU A 413 0.38 -30.20 18.40
C GLU A 413 1.67 -30.67 17.76
N GLY A 414 2.81 -30.10 18.22
CA GLY A 414 4.16 -30.55 17.94
C GLY A 414 4.65 -30.33 16.49
N ILE A 415 5.84 -30.83 16.24
CA ILE A 415 6.54 -30.71 14.96
C ILE A 415 6.08 -31.82 14.02
N GLN A 416 5.52 -31.46 12.87
CA GLN A 416 5.08 -32.39 11.83
C GLN A 416 6.25 -32.97 11.02
N ASP A 417 7.26 -32.14 10.69
CA ASP A 417 8.43 -32.54 9.93
C ASP A 417 9.72 -32.02 10.61
N LYS A 418 10.33 -32.89 11.42
CA LYS A 418 11.56 -32.58 12.16
C LYS A 418 12.76 -32.35 11.23
N ASN A 419 12.86 -33.11 10.14
CA ASN A 419 13.96 -33.00 9.18
C ASN A 419 13.85 -31.69 8.39
N GLY A 420 12.64 -31.33 7.98
CA GLY A 420 12.39 -30.06 7.32
C GLY A 420 12.75 -28.86 8.19
N LEU A 421 12.33 -28.86 9.45
CA LEU A 421 12.69 -27.85 10.41
C LEU A 421 14.21 -27.78 10.63
N ALA A 422 14.85 -28.94 10.84
CA ALA A 422 16.29 -29.01 11.07
C ALA A 422 17.11 -28.44 9.91
N VAL A 423 16.77 -28.81 8.65
CA VAL A 423 17.44 -28.26 7.46
C VAL A 423 17.25 -26.75 7.35
N SER A 424 16.03 -26.27 7.59
CA SER A 424 15.73 -24.83 7.50
C SER A 424 16.48 -24.00 8.54
N VAL A 425 16.50 -24.48 9.81
CA VAL A 425 17.23 -23.84 10.90
C VAL A 425 18.75 -23.94 10.69
N PHE A 426 19.25 -25.11 10.24
CA PHE A 426 20.67 -25.27 9.93
C PHE A 426 21.13 -24.32 8.82
N THR A 427 20.33 -24.19 7.74
CA THR A 427 20.61 -23.21 6.67
C THR A 427 20.64 -21.79 7.21
N ALA A 428 19.66 -21.42 8.05
CA ALA A 428 19.62 -20.11 8.70
C ALA A 428 20.88 -19.83 9.52
N LEU A 429 21.30 -20.80 10.35
CA LEU A 429 22.50 -20.67 11.19
C LEU A 429 23.80 -20.61 10.38
N CYS A 430 23.95 -21.47 9.36
CA CYS A 430 25.14 -21.46 8.50
C CYS A 430 25.28 -20.14 7.75
N LEU A 431 24.18 -19.61 7.17
CA LEU A 431 24.24 -18.35 6.43
C LEU A 431 24.37 -17.14 7.36
N SER A 432 23.79 -17.17 8.57
CA SER A 432 24.10 -16.18 9.61
C SER A 432 25.60 -16.22 10.00
N GLY A 433 26.16 -17.41 10.19
CA GLY A 433 27.59 -17.58 10.46
C GLY A 433 28.46 -17.01 9.34
N ALA A 434 28.17 -17.34 8.09
CA ALA A 434 28.89 -16.79 6.94
C ALA A 434 28.76 -15.24 6.88
N ALA A 435 27.57 -14.72 7.11
CA ALA A 435 27.32 -13.28 7.16
C ALA A 435 28.09 -12.58 8.31
N TRP A 436 28.19 -13.25 9.47
CA TRP A 436 29.00 -12.75 10.59
C TRP A 436 30.47 -12.64 10.20
N PHE A 437 31.06 -13.65 9.57
CA PHE A 437 32.43 -13.59 9.06
C PHE A 437 32.59 -12.59 7.92
N GLY A 438 31.52 -12.34 7.14
CA GLY A 438 31.45 -11.31 6.12
C GLY A 438 31.32 -9.87 6.64
N GLY A 439 31.27 -9.66 7.97
CA GLY A 439 31.26 -8.33 8.60
C GLY A 439 29.92 -7.88 9.16
N ILE A 440 28.86 -8.67 9.09
CA ILE A 440 27.55 -8.35 9.68
C ILE A 440 27.60 -8.67 11.18
N ARG A 441 27.68 -7.63 12.02
CA ARG A 441 27.91 -7.77 13.48
C ARG A 441 26.67 -7.45 14.34
N MET A 442 25.65 -6.81 13.79
CA MET A 442 24.42 -6.48 14.52
C MET A 442 23.55 -7.73 14.66
N ILE A 443 23.17 -8.08 15.87
CA ILE A 443 22.51 -9.35 16.21
C ILE A 443 21.13 -9.49 15.53
N LEU A 444 20.25 -8.48 15.64
CA LEU A 444 18.91 -8.54 15.06
C LEU A 444 18.94 -8.63 13.53
N PRO A 445 19.70 -7.79 12.79
CA PRO A 445 19.91 -7.96 11.35
C PRO A 445 20.45 -9.33 10.97
N LEU A 446 21.37 -9.87 11.74
CA LEU A 446 21.96 -11.19 11.48
C LEU A 446 20.91 -12.32 11.61
N ILE A 447 20.09 -12.30 12.67
CA ILE A 447 19.00 -13.26 12.88
C ILE A 447 17.95 -13.12 11.78
N ALA A 448 17.57 -11.88 11.42
CA ALA A 448 16.61 -11.60 10.35
C ALA A 448 17.12 -12.12 9.00
N PHE A 449 18.38 -11.84 8.66
CA PHE A 449 19.02 -12.35 7.43
C PHE A 449 18.99 -13.88 7.38
N GLY A 450 19.44 -14.55 8.46
CA GLY A 450 19.42 -16.01 8.54
C GLY A 450 18.01 -16.59 8.43
N SER A 451 17.02 -15.98 9.09
CA SER A 451 15.63 -16.42 8.99
C SER A 451 15.11 -16.32 7.55
N GLY A 452 15.39 -15.23 6.85
CA GLY A 452 15.04 -15.05 5.43
C GLY A 452 15.66 -16.14 4.55
N ALA A 453 16.94 -16.44 4.74
CA ALA A 453 17.64 -17.51 4.02
C ALA A 453 17.04 -18.90 4.30
N GLY A 454 16.72 -19.19 5.56
CA GLY A 454 16.06 -20.43 5.96
C GLY A 454 14.64 -20.57 5.39
N ILE A 455 13.89 -19.47 5.26
CA ILE A 455 12.56 -19.46 4.62
C ILE A 455 12.67 -19.78 3.13
N ILE A 456 13.69 -19.26 2.43
CA ILE A 456 13.94 -19.59 1.02
C ILE A 456 14.21 -21.09 0.88
N ALA A 457 15.10 -21.63 1.71
CA ALA A 457 15.41 -23.08 1.72
C ALA A 457 14.16 -23.92 2.01
N SER A 458 13.35 -23.50 3.01
CA SER A 458 12.06 -24.13 3.35
C SER A 458 11.10 -24.17 2.16
N THR A 459 10.95 -23.05 1.46
CA THR A 459 10.04 -22.91 0.32
C THR A 459 10.47 -23.83 -0.83
N ILE A 460 11.76 -23.86 -1.17
CA ILE A 460 12.33 -24.74 -2.19
C ILE A 460 12.10 -26.20 -1.81
N MET A 461 12.40 -26.58 -0.58
CA MET A 461 12.25 -27.95 -0.10
C MET A 461 10.78 -28.43 -0.14
N LEU A 462 9.84 -27.58 0.30
CA LEU A 462 8.41 -27.87 0.25
C LEU A 462 7.91 -28.00 -1.20
N ALA A 463 8.40 -27.16 -2.10
CA ALA A 463 8.06 -27.22 -3.52
C ALA A 463 8.51 -28.53 -4.17
N LEU A 464 9.73 -28.97 -3.88
CA LEU A 464 10.33 -30.19 -4.44
C LEU A 464 9.71 -31.46 -3.86
N ARG A 465 9.57 -31.54 -2.53
CA ARG A 465 9.04 -32.75 -1.85
C ARG A 465 7.60 -33.05 -2.21
N ASN A 466 6.75 -32.04 -2.24
CA ASN A 466 5.31 -32.22 -2.39
C ASN A 466 4.86 -32.25 -3.85
N LYS A 467 5.76 -32.18 -4.83
CA LYS A 467 5.43 -32.03 -6.26
C LYS A 467 4.37 -30.93 -6.51
N THR A 468 4.42 -29.86 -5.69
CA THR A 468 3.39 -28.80 -5.66
C THR A 468 3.72 -27.64 -6.59
N LEU A 469 4.77 -27.73 -7.41
CA LEU A 469 5.17 -26.67 -8.35
C LEU A 469 4.03 -26.23 -9.28
N SER A 470 3.09 -27.13 -9.61
CA SER A 470 1.89 -26.82 -10.41
C SER A 470 0.71 -26.30 -9.57
N SER A 471 0.81 -26.28 -8.23
CA SER A 471 -0.29 -25.89 -7.34
C SER A 471 -0.36 -24.37 -7.14
N LYS A 472 -1.45 -23.77 -7.60
CA LYS A 472 -1.74 -22.35 -7.35
C LYS A 472 -1.81 -22.00 -5.88
N ARG A 473 -2.45 -22.86 -5.06
CA ARG A 473 -2.59 -22.64 -3.62
C ARG A 473 -1.23 -22.60 -2.93
N PHE A 474 -0.29 -23.40 -3.42
CA PHE A 474 1.08 -23.38 -2.93
C PHE A 474 1.71 -22.01 -3.18
N TRP A 475 1.68 -21.50 -4.42
CA TRP A 475 2.34 -20.26 -4.78
C TRP A 475 1.68 -19.01 -4.17
N ILE A 476 0.34 -19.01 -4.02
CA ILE A 476 -0.34 -17.91 -3.31
C ILE A 476 0.20 -17.76 -1.88
N ALA A 477 0.45 -18.84 -1.17
CA ALA A 477 0.97 -18.78 0.20
C ALA A 477 2.50 -18.70 0.22
N HIS A 478 3.18 -19.73 -0.30
CA HIS A 478 4.63 -19.83 -0.17
C HIS A 478 5.39 -18.86 -1.10
N GLY A 479 4.84 -18.52 -2.26
CA GLY A 479 5.41 -17.50 -3.14
C GLY A 479 5.35 -16.10 -2.50
N THR A 480 4.22 -15.75 -1.88
CA THR A 480 4.11 -14.50 -1.11
C THR A 480 5.11 -14.48 0.06
N HIS A 481 5.22 -15.58 0.81
CA HIS A 481 6.17 -15.68 1.92
C HIS A 481 7.64 -15.68 1.44
N LEU A 482 7.92 -16.22 0.25
CA LEU A 482 9.24 -16.08 -0.40
C LEU A 482 9.57 -14.61 -0.66
N GLY A 483 8.60 -13.84 -1.17
CA GLY A 483 8.75 -12.39 -1.33
C GLY A 483 9.06 -11.69 0.00
N VAL A 484 8.33 -12.03 1.06
CA VAL A 484 8.60 -11.50 2.41
C VAL A 484 10.01 -11.88 2.89
N ALA A 485 10.49 -13.10 2.63
CA ALA A 485 11.84 -13.52 2.99
C ALA A 485 12.93 -12.68 2.30
N LEU A 486 12.75 -12.38 1.00
CA LEU A 486 13.66 -11.49 0.26
C LEU A 486 13.63 -10.06 0.83
N MET A 487 12.45 -9.53 1.15
CA MET A 487 12.34 -8.21 1.79
C MET A 487 13.03 -8.19 3.16
N ILE A 488 12.86 -9.24 3.99
CA ILE A 488 13.53 -9.36 5.29
C ILE A 488 15.05 -9.31 5.12
N ILE A 489 15.60 -10.06 4.15
CA ILE A 489 17.04 -10.05 3.84
C ILE A 489 17.48 -8.65 3.40
N GLY A 490 16.75 -8.03 2.46
CA GLY A 490 17.06 -6.71 1.95
C GLY A 490 17.06 -5.64 3.04
N VAL A 491 15.99 -5.58 3.87
CA VAL A 491 15.86 -4.60 4.95
C VAL A 491 16.91 -4.82 6.04
N ALA A 492 17.15 -6.08 6.44
CA ALA A 492 18.12 -6.42 7.49
C ALA A 492 19.55 -5.98 7.13
N ILE A 493 19.88 -5.96 5.85
CA ILE A 493 21.23 -5.63 5.39
C ILE A 493 21.31 -4.20 4.85
N SER A 494 20.39 -3.78 3.97
CA SER A 494 20.46 -2.46 3.34
C SER A 494 20.32 -1.34 4.37
N GLY A 495 19.37 -1.41 5.31
CA GLY A 495 19.17 -0.35 6.29
C GLY A 495 20.40 -0.07 7.15
N PRO A 496 20.85 -1.05 7.97
CA PRO A 496 21.96 -0.83 8.91
C PRO A 496 23.36 -0.73 8.29
N TYR A 497 23.56 -1.26 7.08
CA TYR A 497 24.87 -1.35 6.42
C TYR A 497 25.01 -0.51 5.16
N ALA A 498 24.04 0.35 4.87
CA ALA A 498 24.21 1.41 3.88
C ALA A 498 25.31 2.37 4.33
N THR A 499 26.13 2.80 3.39
CA THR A 499 27.19 3.79 3.64
C THR A 499 26.99 4.97 2.71
N THR A 500 27.20 6.20 3.20
CA THR A 500 27.00 7.43 2.45
C THR A 500 28.18 8.36 2.66
N GLN A 501 28.62 9.01 1.59
CA GLN A 501 29.62 10.07 1.62
C GLN A 501 29.11 11.28 0.84
N GLN A 502 29.33 12.45 1.40
CA GLN A 502 29.12 13.74 0.74
C GLN A 502 30.45 14.36 0.37
N VAL A 503 30.58 14.83 -0.85
CA VAL A 503 31.82 15.42 -1.36
C VAL A 503 31.50 16.60 -2.25
N ALA A 504 32.31 17.66 -2.14
CA ALA A 504 32.34 18.74 -3.11
C ALA A 504 33.41 18.42 -4.17
N ILE A 505 33.00 18.31 -5.44
CA ILE A 505 33.90 17.84 -6.50
C ILE A 505 33.78 18.69 -7.77
N SER A 506 34.92 18.97 -8.40
CA SER A 506 35.02 19.70 -9.67
C SER A 506 35.26 18.73 -10.84
N GLU A 507 34.95 19.19 -12.04
CA GLU A 507 35.15 18.41 -13.26
C GLU A 507 36.62 17.94 -13.40
N GLY A 508 36.79 16.71 -13.84
CA GLY A 508 38.08 16.01 -13.95
C GLY A 508 38.59 15.40 -12.64
N GLN A 509 38.00 15.70 -11.47
CA GLN A 509 38.46 15.15 -10.20
C GLN A 509 37.90 13.74 -9.95
N THR A 510 38.66 12.98 -9.16
CA THR A 510 38.31 11.61 -8.72
C THR A 510 38.40 11.51 -7.21
N PHE A 511 37.49 10.77 -6.60
CA PHE A 511 37.54 10.36 -5.18
C PHE A 511 37.21 8.88 -5.03
N SER A 512 37.70 8.28 -3.94
CA SER A 512 37.48 6.88 -3.63
C SER A 512 36.54 6.73 -2.44
N PHE A 513 35.54 5.84 -2.57
CA PHE A 513 34.58 5.53 -1.51
C PHE A 513 34.10 4.07 -1.58
N SER A 514 34.06 3.37 -0.44
CA SER A 514 33.60 1.97 -0.31
C SER A 514 34.22 0.99 -1.33
N GLY A 515 35.46 1.22 -1.74
CA GLY A 515 36.20 0.39 -2.70
C GLY A 515 35.85 0.64 -4.17
N TYR A 516 35.21 1.77 -4.47
CA TYR A 516 34.97 2.31 -5.80
C TYR A 516 35.65 3.64 -5.97
N GLU A 517 35.99 3.97 -7.21
CA GLU A 517 36.52 5.28 -7.64
C GLU A 517 35.44 5.98 -8.46
N PHE A 518 35.18 7.24 -8.13
CA PHE A 518 34.17 8.10 -8.77
C PHE A 518 34.87 9.26 -9.44
N THR A 519 34.81 9.32 -10.75
CA THR A 519 35.42 10.40 -11.55
C THR A 519 34.34 11.27 -12.17
N TYR A 520 34.26 12.52 -11.75
CA TYR A 520 33.36 13.50 -12.38
C TYR A 520 33.93 13.95 -13.71
N LYS A 521 33.33 13.52 -14.82
CA LYS A 521 33.85 13.78 -16.17
C LYS A 521 33.41 15.13 -16.72
N GLU A 522 32.14 15.40 -16.73
CA GLU A 522 31.55 16.58 -17.34
C GLU A 522 30.16 16.90 -16.82
N LEU A 523 29.73 18.16 -17.00
CA LEU A 523 28.36 18.62 -16.76
C LEU A 523 27.68 18.87 -18.11
N THR A 524 26.60 18.16 -18.38
CA THR A 524 25.77 18.34 -19.57
C THR A 524 24.54 19.16 -19.24
N ALA A 525 24.31 20.27 -19.95
CA ALA A 525 23.09 21.06 -19.81
C ALA A 525 22.16 20.84 -21.00
N SER A 526 20.89 20.71 -20.77
CA SER A 526 19.84 20.58 -21.79
C SER A 526 18.57 21.31 -21.40
N LYS A 527 17.71 21.60 -22.39
CA LYS A 527 16.37 22.16 -22.12
C LYS A 527 15.36 21.44 -23.02
N ARG A 528 14.32 20.86 -22.40
CA ARG A 528 13.23 20.17 -23.10
C ARG A 528 11.89 20.55 -22.48
N HIS A 529 10.90 20.89 -23.30
CA HIS A 529 9.54 21.26 -22.87
C HIS A 529 9.54 22.29 -21.73
N GLY A 530 10.38 23.34 -21.85
CA GLY A 530 10.52 24.37 -20.82
C GLY A 530 11.37 23.97 -19.60
N ILE A 531 11.62 22.68 -19.35
CA ILE A 531 12.40 22.17 -18.21
C ILE A 531 13.90 22.27 -18.56
N ALA A 532 14.66 23.00 -17.76
CA ALA A 532 16.12 23.05 -17.85
C ALA A 532 16.72 21.91 -17.00
N SER A 533 17.68 21.19 -17.57
CA SER A 533 18.36 20.07 -16.95
C SER A 533 19.87 20.33 -16.89
N LYS A 534 20.49 19.97 -15.77
CA LYS A 534 21.93 19.91 -15.58
C LYS A 534 22.29 18.51 -15.07
N MET A 535 22.92 17.70 -15.89
CA MET A 535 23.24 16.30 -15.60
C MET A 535 24.76 16.13 -15.46
N ALA A 536 25.23 15.58 -14.35
CA ALA A 536 26.64 15.26 -14.14
C ALA A 536 26.94 13.82 -14.57
N ASN A 537 27.95 13.64 -15.42
CA ASN A 537 28.45 12.33 -15.82
C ASN A 537 29.58 11.90 -14.87
N ILE A 538 29.31 10.87 -14.03
CA ILE A 538 30.24 10.35 -13.04
C ILE A 538 30.59 8.91 -13.41
N VAL A 539 31.78 8.68 -13.90
CA VAL A 539 32.28 7.33 -14.22
C VAL A 539 32.67 6.64 -12.92
N VAL A 540 32.17 5.45 -12.72
CA VAL A 540 32.47 4.61 -11.55
C VAL A 540 33.34 3.45 -11.98
N SER A 541 34.48 3.26 -11.30
CA SER A 541 35.41 2.15 -11.53
C SER A 541 35.68 1.38 -10.23
N LYS A 542 36.08 0.12 -10.37
CA LYS A 542 36.51 -0.74 -9.28
C LYS A 542 37.70 -1.56 -9.74
N ASN A 543 38.81 -1.48 -9.01
CA ASN A 543 40.07 -2.16 -9.38
C ASN A 543 40.52 -1.85 -10.83
N GLY A 544 40.35 -0.60 -11.28
CA GLY A 544 40.70 -0.15 -12.63
C GLY A 544 39.73 -0.55 -13.75
N GLN A 545 38.65 -1.28 -13.43
CA GLN A 545 37.59 -1.64 -14.39
C GLN A 545 36.37 -0.74 -14.21
N GLU A 546 35.80 -0.24 -15.31
CA GLU A 546 34.58 0.55 -15.29
C GLU A 546 33.39 -0.34 -14.90
N VAL A 547 32.65 0.12 -13.88
CA VAL A 547 31.42 -0.52 -13.39
C VAL A 547 30.18 0.06 -14.07
N GLY A 548 30.23 1.36 -14.38
CA GLY A 548 29.14 2.07 -15.05
C GLY A 548 29.25 3.58 -14.86
N ILE A 549 28.23 4.30 -15.31
CA ILE A 549 28.17 5.76 -15.23
C ILE A 549 26.92 6.15 -14.42
N LEU A 550 27.12 6.91 -13.35
CA LEU A 550 26.05 7.60 -12.64
C LEU A 550 25.79 8.95 -13.31
N LYS A 551 24.51 9.27 -13.47
CA LYS A 551 24.04 10.49 -14.14
C LYS A 551 23.03 11.24 -13.27
N PRO A 552 23.39 11.65 -12.04
CA PRO A 552 22.51 12.47 -11.24
C PRO A 552 22.24 13.81 -11.92
N GLU A 553 21.01 14.32 -11.78
CA GLU A 553 20.53 15.43 -12.57
C GLU A 553 19.84 16.47 -11.67
N GLN A 554 19.94 17.74 -12.05
CA GLN A 554 19.12 18.81 -11.48
C GLN A 554 18.18 19.34 -12.55
N LEU A 555 16.88 19.32 -12.24
CA LEU A 555 15.81 19.84 -13.08
C LEU A 555 15.29 21.18 -12.53
N THR A 556 15.16 22.16 -13.41
CA THR A 556 14.48 23.42 -13.09
C THR A 556 13.23 23.53 -13.93
N PHE A 557 12.08 23.54 -13.28
CA PHE A 557 10.77 23.59 -13.92
C PHE A 557 10.34 25.03 -14.17
N PRO A 558 9.54 25.30 -15.22
CA PRO A 558 8.98 26.64 -15.47
C PRO A 558 8.21 27.15 -14.25
N GLY A 559 8.46 28.39 -13.85
CA GLY A 559 7.80 29.01 -12.70
C GLY A 559 8.25 28.51 -11.32
N ASN A 560 9.30 27.66 -11.26
CA ASN A 560 9.89 27.21 -10.01
C ASN A 560 11.39 27.52 -10.00
N ASP A 561 11.82 28.42 -9.13
CA ASP A 561 13.24 28.83 -9.01
C ASP A 561 14.10 27.82 -8.23
N HIS A 562 13.47 26.86 -7.57
CA HIS A 562 14.19 25.83 -6.83
C HIS A 562 14.45 24.61 -7.72
N PRO A 563 15.74 24.25 -7.97
CA PRO A 563 16.07 23.06 -8.73
C PRO A 563 15.66 21.81 -7.97
N HIS A 564 15.13 20.83 -8.70
CA HIS A 564 14.79 19.51 -8.20
C HIS A 564 15.91 18.53 -8.56
N SER A 565 16.34 17.73 -7.58
CA SER A 565 17.45 16.79 -7.75
C SER A 565 16.93 15.40 -8.09
N GLU A 566 17.32 14.89 -9.24
CA GLU A 566 17.06 13.53 -9.70
C GLU A 566 18.21 12.61 -9.33
N VAL A 567 17.86 11.42 -8.90
CA VAL A 567 18.79 10.38 -8.48
C VAL A 567 19.29 9.58 -9.68
N SER A 568 20.53 9.09 -9.60
CA SER A 568 21.05 8.08 -10.51
C SER A 568 21.53 6.87 -9.74
N THR A 569 21.21 5.66 -10.25
CA THR A 569 21.65 4.41 -9.65
C THR A 569 22.36 3.50 -10.66
N ILE A 570 23.30 2.69 -10.16
CA ILE A 570 23.84 1.54 -10.89
C ILE A 570 23.29 0.29 -10.20
N PHE A 571 22.35 -0.38 -10.87
CA PHE A 571 21.67 -1.55 -10.36
C PHE A 571 22.63 -2.73 -10.14
N SER A 572 22.52 -3.38 -8.99
CA SER A 572 23.18 -4.64 -8.70
C SER A 572 22.40 -5.43 -7.63
N PHE A 573 22.34 -6.74 -7.74
CA PHE A 573 21.78 -7.60 -6.71
C PHE A 573 22.61 -7.64 -5.42
N GLY A 574 23.90 -7.29 -5.48
CA GLY A 574 24.79 -7.29 -4.33
C GLY A 574 24.90 -5.93 -3.66
N ARG A 575 25.34 -4.91 -4.41
CA ARG A 575 25.56 -3.54 -3.90
C ARG A 575 25.14 -2.55 -4.97
N GLU A 576 24.04 -1.86 -4.75
CA GLU A 576 23.61 -0.76 -5.60
C GLU A 576 24.40 0.51 -5.26
N LEU A 577 24.81 1.21 -6.31
CA LEU A 577 25.43 2.53 -6.18
C LEU A 577 24.38 3.58 -6.49
N TYR A 578 24.33 4.61 -5.67
CA TYR A 578 23.33 5.68 -5.69
C TYR A 578 24.03 7.01 -5.64
N ALA A 579 23.61 7.99 -6.44
CA ALA A 579 24.13 9.35 -6.40
C ALA A 579 23.04 10.39 -6.57
N THR A 580 23.17 11.52 -5.85
CA THR A 580 22.32 12.71 -5.99
C THR A 580 23.16 13.98 -5.86
N ILE A 581 22.75 15.07 -6.52
CA ILE A 581 23.40 16.38 -6.48
C ILE A 581 22.45 17.31 -5.75
N HIS A 582 22.95 18.03 -4.73
CA HIS A 582 22.14 19.01 -4.02
C HIS A 582 22.24 20.41 -4.63
N ASP A 583 23.42 20.83 -5.07
CA ASP A 583 23.61 22.13 -5.70
C ASP A 583 24.74 22.07 -6.72
N ILE A 584 24.73 22.98 -7.71
CA ILE A 584 25.76 23.11 -8.74
C ILE A 584 26.21 24.57 -8.79
N LYS A 585 27.44 24.85 -8.31
CA LYS A 585 28.04 26.19 -8.31
C LYS A 585 29.27 26.25 -9.24
N ASN A 586 29.20 27.07 -10.28
CA ASN A 586 30.31 27.24 -11.22
C ASN A 586 30.86 25.92 -11.80
N GLY A 587 29.96 24.95 -12.10
CA GLY A 587 30.35 23.63 -12.61
C GLY A 587 30.83 22.65 -11.54
N ARG A 588 30.94 23.06 -10.27
CA ARG A 588 31.27 22.22 -9.12
C ARG A 588 30.01 21.66 -8.48
N LEU A 589 30.01 20.38 -8.12
CA LEU A 589 28.91 19.71 -7.41
C LEU A 589 29.07 19.94 -5.90
N GLU A 590 28.03 20.54 -5.23
CA GLU A 590 28.13 20.97 -3.81
C GLU A 590 26.83 20.71 -3.02
N PRO A 591 26.75 19.63 -2.27
CA PRO A 591 27.54 18.41 -2.36
C PRO A 591 26.98 17.44 -3.40
N LEU A 592 27.87 16.60 -3.92
CA LEU A 592 27.51 15.30 -4.48
C LEU A 592 27.38 14.31 -3.33
N THR A 593 26.22 13.69 -3.17
CA THR A 593 26.01 12.60 -2.20
C THR A 593 26.08 11.28 -2.95
N VAL A 594 26.98 10.39 -2.52
CA VAL A 594 27.10 9.03 -3.04
C VAL A 594 26.82 8.02 -1.93
N SER A 595 25.99 7.03 -2.22
CA SER A 595 25.65 5.96 -1.26
C SER A 595 25.87 4.58 -1.89
N VAL A 596 26.20 3.61 -1.04
CA VAL A 596 26.27 2.19 -1.40
C VAL A 596 25.25 1.45 -0.56
N HIS A 597 24.26 0.85 -1.23
CA HIS A 597 23.15 0.12 -0.62
C HIS A 597 23.28 -1.38 -0.85
N PRO A 598 23.79 -2.16 0.13
CA PRO A 598 23.89 -3.60 -0.03
C PRO A 598 22.50 -4.25 -0.01
N LEU A 599 22.23 -5.14 -0.96
CA LEU A 599 21.01 -5.96 -1.08
C LEU A 599 19.68 -5.17 -1.17
N VAL A 600 19.69 -3.86 -1.46
CA VAL A 600 18.45 -3.08 -1.55
C VAL A 600 17.51 -3.63 -2.62
N ASN A 601 18.02 -4.14 -3.72
CA ASN A 601 17.23 -4.70 -4.81
C ASN A 601 16.44 -5.97 -4.42
N TRP A 602 16.82 -6.63 -3.33
CA TRP A 602 16.05 -7.74 -2.76
C TRP A 602 14.71 -7.27 -2.17
N ILE A 603 14.64 -6.01 -1.71
CA ILE A 603 13.39 -5.39 -1.26
C ILE A 603 12.44 -5.26 -2.44
N TRP A 604 12.91 -4.76 -3.58
CA TRP A 604 12.08 -4.56 -4.78
C TRP A 604 11.61 -5.88 -5.39
N VAL A 605 12.51 -6.85 -5.52
CA VAL A 605 12.14 -8.20 -6.00
C VAL A 605 11.17 -8.86 -5.03
N GLY A 606 11.45 -8.81 -3.73
CA GLY A 606 10.58 -9.37 -2.70
C GLY A 606 9.19 -8.73 -2.70
N GLY A 607 9.12 -7.40 -2.75
CA GLY A 607 7.87 -6.65 -2.84
C GLY A 607 7.05 -6.97 -4.09
N THR A 608 7.72 -7.14 -5.23
CA THR A 608 7.08 -7.59 -6.48
C THR A 608 6.45 -8.98 -6.31
N LEU A 609 7.15 -9.94 -5.69
CA LEU A 609 6.61 -11.27 -5.43
C LEU A 609 5.44 -11.24 -4.45
N VAL A 610 5.52 -10.44 -3.37
CA VAL A 610 4.43 -10.22 -2.41
C VAL A 610 3.18 -9.71 -3.12
N THR A 611 3.35 -8.83 -4.09
CA THR A 611 2.26 -8.25 -4.89
C THR A 611 1.66 -9.27 -5.87
N LEU A 612 2.49 -9.96 -6.64
CA LEU A 612 2.04 -10.74 -7.79
C LEU A 612 1.47 -12.12 -7.42
N PHE A 613 2.05 -12.83 -6.45
CA PHE A 613 1.60 -14.18 -6.13
C PHE A 613 0.14 -14.29 -5.68
N PRO A 614 -0.44 -13.36 -4.90
CA PRO A 614 -1.86 -13.43 -4.59
C PRO A 614 -2.77 -13.31 -5.81
N PHE A 615 -2.36 -12.58 -6.86
CA PHE A 615 -3.13 -12.48 -8.11
C PHE A 615 -3.21 -13.77 -8.91
N VAL A 616 -2.37 -14.77 -8.63
CA VAL A 616 -2.45 -16.10 -9.24
C VAL A 616 -3.82 -16.77 -9.03
N VAL A 617 -4.57 -16.34 -8.00
CA VAL A 617 -5.94 -16.81 -7.75
C VAL A 617 -6.88 -16.54 -8.91
N PHE A 618 -6.68 -15.45 -9.66
CA PHE A 618 -7.56 -15.06 -10.77
C PHE A 618 -7.34 -15.83 -12.08
N PHE A 619 -6.18 -16.48 -12.22
CA PHE A 619 -5.94 -17.25 -13.43
C PHE A 619 -6.69 -18.59 -13.39
N PRO A 620 -7.34 -19.05 -14.49
CA PRO A 620 -8.06 -20.32 -14.51
C PRO A 620 -7.09 -21.51 -14.25
N ALA A 621 -7.53 -22.51 -13.48
CA ALA A 621 -6.74 -23.75 -13.34
C ALA A 621 -6.66 -24.43 -14.70
N ARG A 622 -5.47 -24.81 -15.16
CA ARG A 622 -5.34 -25.71 -16.31
C ARG A 622 -6.17 -26.95 -16.03
N LYS A 623 -7.24 -27.18 -16.80
CA LYS A 623 -7.97 -28.47 -16.77
C LYS A 623 -6.94 -29.53 -17.07
N LYS A 624 -6.71 -30.48 -16.14
CA LYS A 624 -6.06 -31.74 -16.48
C LYS A 624 -6.89 -32.33 -17.61
N LYS A 625 -6.30 -32.53 -18.79
CA LYS A 625 -6.91 -33.39 -19.80
C LYS A 625 -7.14 -34.73 -19.12
N SER A 626 -8.40 -35.08 -18.86
CA SER A 626 -8.76 -36.44 -18.53
C SER A 626 -8.38 -37.26 -19.77
N HIS A 627 -7.33 -38.05 -19.69
CA HIS A 627 -7.20 -39.18 -20.60
C HIS A 627 -8.41 -40.06 -20.27
N SER A 628 -9.39 -40.05 -21.14
CA SER A 628 -10.36 -41.12 -21.21
C SER A 628 -9.60 -42.38 -21.65
N PRO A 629 -9.59 -43.44 -20.87
CA PRO A 629 -9.21 -44.74 -21.37
C PRO A 629 -10.47 -45.37 -21.97
N ASP A 630 -10.80 -45.00 -23.20
CA ASP A 630 -11.80 -45.72 -24.00
C ASP A 630 -11.41 -45.63 -25.45
N ALA A 631 -10.60 -46.58 -25.87
CA ALA A 631 -10.56 -47.10 -27.21
C ALA A 631 -9.69 -48.36 -27.21
N GLN A 632 -10.26 -49.48 -26.76
CA GLN A 632 -10.14 -50.81 -27.41
C GLN A 632 -11.03 -51.81 -26.69
#